data_371de29d0c3f7f1ef26f2dbb85677185
#
_entry.id   371de29d0c3f7f1ef26f2dbb85677185
#
_cell.length_a   1.000
_cell.length_b   1.000
_cell.length_c   1.000
_cell.angle_alpha   90.00
_cell.angle_beta   90.00
_cell.angle_gamma   90.00
#
_symmetry.space_group_name_H-M   'P 1'
#
loop_
_entity.id
_entity.type
_entity.pdbx_description
1 polymer ?
#
loop_
_entity_poly.entity_id
_entity_poly.type
_entity_poly.pdbx_seq_one_letter_code
_entity_poly.pdbx_strand_id
1 'polypeptide(L)'
;MPRLLLTFLIVLPLQLLAAKADSIGPTEHQWLYGVGYTNALDTYLSPLEYTGPTLAVLHRTERRARWGNGRVSVEGLYGGNLSVLSSPTEDADEWDGNFSAAFGWHYNWHPVPALRLAAGAMLEGALGFTYNLRNGNNPAQGRVGMQLLASGIAEYAFRIGRRNLSSRLQMDFPLAGAMFSPNYGQSYYEIFSLGHYDHNICLTHPLNAPSAHVLFTLQVPMGRRTVFSVGYDGDIRQSHVNHLKRHHWSHRFVIGYVRRISIH
;
A
#
# COMPACT_ATOMS: atom_id res chain seq x y z
N MET A 1 22.31 -25.00 -6.00
CA MET A 1 20.86 -25.20 -5.89
C MET A 1 20.07 -23.98 -5.35
N PRO A 2 20.36 -22.72 -5.73
CA PRO A 2 19.58 -21.57 -5.25
C PRO A 2 18.50 -21.08 -6.23
N ARG A 3 18.36 -21.70 -7.42
CA ARG A 3 17.39 -21.22 -8.44
C ARG A 3 15.92 -21.61 -8.19
N LEU A 4 15.64 -22.56 -7.33
CA LEU A 4 14.28 -23.05 -7.05
C LEU A 4 13.51 -22.22 -6.01
N LEU A 5 14.19 -21.54 -5.11
CA LEU A 5 13.53 -20.75 -4.04
C LEU A 5 12.97 -19.41 -4.56
N LEU A 6 13.62 -18.79 -5.55
CA LEU A 6 13.14 -17.52 -6.12
C LEU A 6 11.87 -17.68 -6.96
N THR A 7 11.71 -18.84 -7.62
CA THR A 7 10.53 -19.14 -8.45
C THR A 7 9.28 -19.38 -7.60
N PHE A 8 9.44 -19.89 -6.38
CA PHE A 8 8.31 -20.16 -5.48
C PHE A 8 7.71 -18.90 -4.86
N LEU A 9 8.53 -17.87 -4.62
CA LEU A 9 8.09 -16.59 -4.04
C LEU A 9 7.28 -15.71 -5.02
N ILE A 10 7.50 -15.88 -6.33
CA ILE A 10 6.80 -15.07 -7.36
C ILE A 10 5.48 -15.72 -7.79
N VAL A 11 5.36 -17.04 -7.71
CA VAL A 11 4.17 -17.77 -8.21
C VAL A 11 3.06 -17.87 -7.15
N LEU A 12 3.38 -17.87 -5.87
CA LEU A 12 2.40 -18.00 -4.79
C LEU A 12 1.37 -16.87 -4.72
N PRO A 13 1.73 -15.58 -4.87
CA PRO A 13 0.74 -14.50 -4.82
C PRO A 13 -0.18 -14.46 -6.06
N LEU A 14 0.26 -14.94 -7.22
CA LEU A 14 -0.58 -14.96 -8.42
C LEU A 14 -1.69 -16.04 -8.36
N GLN A 15 -1.47 -17.13 -7.68
CA GLN A 15 -2.48 -18.19 -7.55
C GLN A 15 -3.51 -17.88 -6.45
N LEU A 16 -3.13 -17.14 -5.40
CA LEU A 16 -4.08 -16.62 -4.42
C LEU A 16 -5.05 -15.56 -5.01
N LEU A 17 -4.62 -14.85 -6.06
CA LEU A 17 -5.47 -13.91 -6.81
C LEU A 17 -6.50 -14.62 -7.71
N ALA A 18 -6.30 -15.91 -8.03
CA ALA A 18 -7.17 -16.70 -8.91
C ALA A 18 -8.26 -17.50 -8.15
N ALA A 19 -8.29 -17.45 -6.82
CA ALA A 19 -9.41 -18.01 -6.08
C ALA A 19 -10.69 -17.25 -6.48
N LYS A 20 -11.53 -17.86 -7.33
CA LYS A 20 -12.90 -17.40 -7.62
C LYS A 20 -13.68 -17.35 -6.32
N ALA A 21 -13.53 -16.27 -5.56
CA ALA A 21 -14.41 -16.03 -4.43
C ALA A 21 -15.80 -15.76 -5.03
N ASP A 22 -16.71 -16.65 -4.78
CA ASP A 22 -18.10 -16.54 -5.20
C ASP A 22 -18.70 -15.25 -4.63
N SER A 23 -18.95 -14.27 -5.49
CA SER A 23 -19.41 -12.93 -5.09
C SER A 23 -20.91 -12.77 -5.36
N ILE A 24 -21.59 -12.03 -4.48
CA ILE A 24 -22.96 -11.57 -4.71
C ILE A 24 -22.91 -10.13 -5.21
N GLY A 25 -23.36 -9.93 -6.44
CA GLY A 25 -23.44 -8.62 -7.07
C GLY A 25 -22.18 -8.20 -7.85
N PRO A 26 -22.18 -6.98 -8.41
CA PRO A 26 -21.08 -6.48 -9.23
C PRO A 26 -19.82 -6.24 -8.39
N THR A 27 -18.66 -6.46 -9.00
CA THR A 27 -17.38 -6.00 -8.46
C THR A 27 -17.23 -4.51 -8.73
N GLU A 28 -16.90 -3.76 -7.71
CA GLU A 28 -16.54 -2.35 -7.81
C GLU A 28 -15.04 -2.24 -8.08
N HIS A 29 -14.66 -1.48 -9.11
CA HIS A 29 -13.29 -1.17 -9.47
C HIS A 29 -13.09 0.34 -9.37
N GLN A 30 -12.17 0.78 -8.53
CA GLN A 30 -11.77 2.18 -8.39
C GLN A 30 -10.33 2.34 -8.84
N TRP A 31 -10.11 3.26 -9.80
CA TRP A 31 -8.79 3.71 -10.22
C TRP A 31 -8.56 5.13 -9.75
N LEU A 32 -7.43 5.36 -9.10
CA LEU A 32 -7.02 6.66 -8.58
C LEU A 32 -5.60 6.97 -9.07
N TYR A 33 -5.42 8.20 -9.51
CA TYR A 33 -4.12 8.76 -9.91
C TYR A 33 -3.77 9.86 -8.93
N GLY A 34 -2.60 9.77 -8.33
CA GLY A 34 -2.15 10.63 -7.24
C GLY A 34 -0.96 11.48 -7.63
N VAL A 35 -0.97 12.72 -7.16
CA VAL A 35 0.19 13.62 -7.16
C VAL A 35 0.36 14.17 -5.75
N GLY A 36 1.62 14.32 -5.32
CA GLY A 36 1.86 14.77 -3.97
C GLY A 36 3.32 14.94 -3.64
N TYR A 37 3.63 14.78 -2.37
CA TYR A 37 4.95 15.00 -1.83
C TYR A 37 5.33 13.88 -0.87
N THR A 38 6.60 13.47 -0.93
CA THR A 38 7.17 12.42 -0.10
C THR A 38 8.36 12.97 0.68
N ASN A 39 8.44 12.57 1.96
CA ASN A 39 9.63 12.69 2.80
C ASN A 39 10.12 11.26 3.09
N ALA A 40 11.38 11.00 2.81
CA ALA A 40 12.00 9.70 3.01
C ALA A 40 13.35 9.82 3.73
N LEU A 41 13.60 8.86 4.61
CA LEU A 41 14.89 8.61 5.25
C LEU A 41 15.20 7.12 5.13
N ASP A 42 16.39 6.79 4.69
CA ASP A 42 16.92 5.44 4.78
C ASP A 42 18.39 5.50 5.24
N THR A 43 18.64 5.23 6.53
CA THR A 43 19.98 5.35 7.10
C THR A 43 20.97 4.30 6.61
N TYR A 44 20.55 3.36 5.78
CA TYR A 44 21.44 2.50 5.01
C TYR A 44 22.16 3.26 3.90
N LEU A 45 21.46 4.21 3.25
CA LEU A 45 21.98 5.00 2.14
C LEU A 45 22.55 6.35 2.60
N SER A 46 21.82 7.06 3.46
CA SER A 46 22.16 8.40 3.91
C SER A 46 21.53 8.70 5.27
N PRO A 47 22.21 9.44 6.15
CA PRO A 47 21.60 9.93 7.39
C PRO A 47 20.67 11.14 7.19
N LEU A 48 20.56 11.66 5.96
CA LEU A 48 19.75 12.83 5.63
C LEU A 48 18.34 12.42 5.21
N GLU A 49 17.37 13.28 5.49
CA GLU A 49 16.02 13.19 4.94
C GLU A 49 15.98 13.78 3.54
N TYR A 50 15.35 13.07 2.63
CA TYR A 50 15.15 13.50 1.24
C TYR A 50 13.68 13.78 1.03
N THR A 51 13.39 14.86 0.31
CA THR A 51 12.01 15.28 0.08
C THR A 51 11.76 15.64 -1.38
N GLY A 52 10.56 15.39 -1.87
CA GLY A 52 10.24 15.77 -3.25
C GLY A 52 8.90 15.28 -3.76
N PRO A 53 8.61 15.59 -5.04
CA PRO A 53 7.36 15.23 -5.69
C PRO A 53 7.21 13.71 -5.85
N THR A 54 5.96 13.25 -5.79
CA THR A 54 5.58 11.86 -6.00
C THR A 54 4.38 11.75 -6.93
N LEU A 55 4.41 10.70 -7.76
CA LEU A 55 3.29 10.26 -8.58
C LEU A 55 2.84 8.88 -8.10
N ALA A 56 1.54 8.62 -8.10
CA ALA A 56 1.00 7.35 -7.68
C ALA A 56 -0.17 6.88 -8.54
N VAL A 57 -0.35 5.57 -8.59
CA VAL A 57 -1.54 4.93 -9.13
C VAL A 57 -2.02 3.91 -8.11
N LEU A 58 -3.34 3.97 -7.79
CA LEU A 58 -3.99 3.01 -6.91
C LEU A 58 -5.14 2.35 -7.66
N HIS A 59 -5.31 1.07 -7.43
CA HIS A 59 -6.45 0.30 -7.90
C HIS A 59 -7.07 -0.46 -6.75
N ARG A 60 -8.33 -0.15 -6.44
CA ARG A 60 -9.12 -0.84 -5.43
C ARG A 60 -10.19 -1.68 -6.10
N THR A 61 -10.38 -2.89 -5.62
CA THR A 61 -11.51 -3.74 -5.98
C THR A 61 -12.29 -4.11 -4.73
N GLU A 62 -13.61 -4.06 -4.79
CA GLU A 62 -14.46 -4.51 -3.69
C GLU A 62 -15.67 -5.28 -4.24
N ARG A 63 -16.01 -6.39 -3.58
CA ARG A 63 -17.19 -7.20 -3.90
C ARG A 63 -17.76 -7.83 -2.64
N ARG A 64 -19.05 -8.09 -2.62
CA ARG A 64 -19.66 -8.85 -1.53
C ARG A 64 -19.37 -10.35 -1.71
N ALA A 65 -19.05 -11.02 -0.61
CA ALA A 65 -18.91 -12.47 -0.60
C ALA A 65 -20.29 -13.16 -0.54
N ARG A 66 -20.40 -14.37 -1.12
CA ARG A 66 -21.62 -15.19 -1.02
C ARG A 66 -21.84 -15.74 0.39
N TRP A 67 -20.79 -15.96 1.14
CA TRP A 67 -20.84 -16.37 2.53
C TRP A 67 -21.01 -15.16 3.47
N GLY A 68 -21.38 -15.41 4.75
CA GLY A 68 -21.56 -14.34 5.73
C GLY A 68 -22.88 -13.56 5.56
N ASN A 69 -23.91 -14.17 4.94
CA ASN A 69 -25.24 -13.58 4.73
C ASN A 69 -25.19 -12.17 4.10
N GLY A 70 -24.26 -11.94 3.14
CA GLY A 70 -24.07 -10.68 2.46
C GLY A 70 -23.43 -9.58 3.32
N ARG A 71 -23.02 -9.90 4.56
CA ARG A 71 -22.34 -8.95 5.47
C ARG A 71 -20.83 -8.94 5.29
N VAL A 72 -20.25 -9.83 4.50
CA VAL A 72 -18.83 -9.86 4.26
C VAL A 72 -18.52 -9.31 2.88
N SER A 73 -17.53 -8.43 2.78
CA SER A 73 -16.93 -7.98 1.53
C SER A 73 -15.49 -8.49 1.40
N VAL A 74 -15.06 -8.66 0.17
CA VAL A 74 -13.69 -9.00 -0.22
C VAL A 74 -13.11 -7.78 -0.88
N GLU A 75 -11.93 -7.36 -0.46
CA GLU A 75 -11.24 -6.21 -1.01
C GLU A 75 -9.84 -6.57 -1.50
N GLY A 76 -9.45 -5.98 -2.63
CA GLY A 76 -8.09 -5.93 -3.10
C GLY A 76 -7.68 -4.46 -3.26
N LEU A 77 -6.52 -4.09 -2.73
CA LEU A 77 -5.94 -2.76 -2.85
C LEU A 77 -4.52 -2.89 -3.41
N TYR A 78 -4.29 -2.26 -4.54
CA TYR A 78 -3.01 -2.29 -5.26
C TYR A 78 -2.53 -0.86 -5.43
N GLY A 79 -1.27 -0.59 -5.10
CA GLY A 79 -0.71 0.74 -5.19
C GLY A 79 0.72 0.73 -5.71
N GLY A 80 1.07 1.74 -6.49
CA GLY A 80 2.45 1.99 -6.87
C GLY A 80 2.73 3.49 -6.87
N ASN A 81 3.92 3.88 -6.46
CA ASN A 81 4.38 5.27 -6.52
C ASN A 81 5.83 5.36 -6.96
N LEU A 82 6.15 6.49 -7.58
CA LEU A 82 7.51 6.91 -7.91
C LEU A 82 7.73 8.33 -7.43
N SER A 83 8.87 8.58 -6.81
CA SER A 83 9.26 9.87 -6.26
C SER A 83 10.66 10.25 -6.72
N VAL A 84 10.89 11.54 -6.94
CA VAL A 84 12.22 12.13 -7.12
C VAL A 84 12.43 13.04 -5.92
N LEU A 85 13.42 12.69 -5.10
CA LEU A 85 13.63 13.30 -3.80
C LEU A 85 15.00 13.97 -3.80
N SER A 86 15.10 15.18 -3.25
CA SER A 86 16.34 15.93 -3.11
C SER A 86 16.74 16.06 -1.65
N SER A 87 18.05 16.10 -1.40
CA SER A 87 18.62 16.37 -0.08
C SER A 87 18.30 17.80 0.38
N PRO A 88 18.44 18.11 1.69
CA PRO A 88 18.21 19.47 2.20
C PRO A 88 19.13 20.53 1.60
N THR A 89 20.29 20.13 1.11
CA THR A 89 21.29 21.00 0.45
C THR A 89 21.17 21.02 -1.07
N GLU A 90 20.21 20.26 -1.64
CA GLU A 90 19.97 20.14 -3.09
C GLU A 90 21.19 19.67 -3.89
N ASP A 91 22.15 19.00 -3.21
CA ASP A 91 23.40 18.51 -3.82
C ASP A 91 23.36 16.99 -4.09
N ALA A 92 22.29 16.33 -3.72
CA ALA A 92 22.07 14.89 -3.94
C ALA A 92 20.59 14.59 -4.15
N ASP A 93 20.30 13.71 -5.11
CA ASP A 93 18.97 13.24 -5.44
C ASP A 93 18.82 11.75 -5.17
N GLU A 94 17.58 11.34 -4.85
CA GLU A 94 17.17 9.93 -4.74
C GLU A 94 15.95 9.66 -5.60
N TRP A 95 15.96 8.50 -6.22
CA TRP A 95 14.76 7.93 -6.83
C TRP A 95 14.19 6.89 -5.86
N ASP A 96 12.94 7.06 -5.50
CA ASP A 96 12.24 6.10 -4.63
C ASP A 96 11.01 5.55 -5.34
N GLY A 97 10.87 4.23 -5.35
CA GLY A 97 9.74 3.54 -5.93
C GLY A 97 9.20 2.48 -5.00
N ASN A 98 7.86 2.42 -4.87
CA ASN A 98 7.20 1.41 -4.06
C ASN A 98 6.00 0.83 -4.82
N PHE A 99 5.74 -0.45 -4.58
CA PHE A 99 4.55 -1.15 -5.01
C PHE A 99 4.03 -1.99 -3.85
N SER A 100 2.71 -2.01 -3.67
CA SER A 100 2.06 -2.86 -2.69
C SER A 100 0.80 -3.50 -3.27
N ALA A 101 0.49 -4.69 -2.76
CA ALA A 101 -0.73 -5.42 -3.08
C ALA A 101 -1.29 -6.00 -1.77
N ALA A 102 -2.49 -5.58 -1.41
CA ALA A 102 -3.19 -6.07 -0.24
C ALA A 102 -4.51 -6.75 -0.64
N PHE A 103 -4.85 -7.81 0.07
CA PHE A 103 -6.08 -8.56 -0.12
C PHE A 103 -6.66 -8.99 1.23
N GLY A 104 -7.98 -8.86 1.40
CA GLY A 104 -8.60 -9.23 2.67
C GLY A 104 -10.12 -9.21 2.66
N TRP A 105 -10.66 -9.34 3.86
CA TRP A 105 -12.09 -9.43 4.12
C TRP A 105 -12.51 -8.43 5.17
N HIS A 106 -13.71 -7.85 4.98
CA HIS A 106 -14.33 -6.93 5.91
C HIS A 106 -15.73 -7.40 6.28
N TYR A 107 -16.07 -7.33 7.56
CA TYR A 107 -17.43 -7.48 8.02
C TYR A 107 -18.11 -6.12 8.02
N ASN A 108 -19.30 -6.03 7.41
CA ASN A 108 -20.02 -4.78 7.16
C ASN A 108 -21.21 -4.61 8.10
N TRP A 109 -21.34 -3.41 8.67
CA TRP A 109 -22.49 -2.96 9.45
C TRP A 109 -23.14 -1.76 8.79
N HIS A 110 -24.44 -1.63 8.99
CA HIS A 110 -25.20 -0.47 8.56
C HIS A 110 -25.97 0.08 9.78
N PRO A 111 -25.34 0.88 10.66
CA PRO A 111 -26.02 1.45 11.85
C PRO A 111 -27.21 2.30 11.47
N VAL A 112 -27.10 3.02 10.37
CA VAL A 112 -28.17 3.76 9.71
C VAL A 112 -28.10 3.56 8.19
N PRO A 113 -29.19 3.75 7.44
CA PRO A 113 -29.20 3.49 5.99
C PRO A 113 -28.13 4.27 5.19
N ALA A 114 -27.73 5.43 5.69
CA ALA A 114 -26.73 6.29 5.04
C ALA A 114 -25.26 5.93 5.40
N LEU A 115 -25.03 5.13 6.44
CA LEU A 115 -23.69 4.83 6.96
C LEU A 115 -23.38 3.34 6.88
N ARG A 116 -22.35 2.98 6.16
CA ARG A 116 -21.69 1.69 6.17
C ARG A 116 -20.39 1.79 6.97
N LEU A 117 -20.25 0.94 7.97
CA LEU A 117 -18.99 0.69 8.67
C LEU A 117 -18.52 -0.71 8.33
N ALA A 118 -17.23 -0.89 8.15
CA ALA A 118 -16.67 -2.22 7.96
C ALA A 118 -15.33 -2.34 8.68
N ALA A 119 -15.05 -3.50 9.23
CA ALA A 119 -13.76 -3.80 9.84
C ALA A 119 -13.33 -5.21 9.45
N GLY A 120 -12.02 -5.38 9.29
CA GLY A 120 -11.48 -6.65 8.85
C GLY A 120 -9.97 -6.70 8.92
N ALA A 121 -9.42 -7.66 8.18
CA ALA A 121 -7.99 -7.86 8.05
C ALA A 121 -7.60 -8.06 6.59
N MET A 122 -6.41 -7.57 6.23
CA MET A 122 -5.83 -7.74 4.91
C MET A 122 -4.41 -8.27 5.03
N LEU A 123 -3.98 -9.08 4.08
CA LEU A 123 -2.59 -9.47 3.90
C LEU A 123 -2.00 -8.57 2.81
N GLU A 124 -0.93 -7.85 3.13
CA GLU A 124 -0.20 -7.01 2.19
C GLU A 124 1.18 -7.61 1.89
N GLY A 125 1.54 -7.62 0.60
CA GLY A 125 2.91 -7.76 0.13
C GLY A 125 3.40 -6.44 -0.44
N ALA A 126 4.62 -6.04 -0.12
CA ALA A 126 5.22 -4.79 -0.59
C ALA A 126 6.62 -5.01 -1.14
N LEU A 127 6.91 -4.28 -2.24
CA LEU A 127 8.21 -4.21 -2.89
C LEU A 127 8.59 -2.74 -3.05
N GLY A 128 9.88 -2.42 -2.99
CA GLY A 128 10.33 -1.06 -3.25
C GLY A 128 11.83 -0.98 -3.45
N PHE A 129 12.26 0.18 -3.88
CA PHE A 129 13.67 0.52 -4.01
C PHE A 129 13.90 1.99 -3.70
N THR A 130 15.09 2.33 -3.26
CA THR A 130 15.65 3.67 -3.27
C THR A 130 16.98 3.63 -3.97
N TYR A 131 17.25 4.59 -4.82
CA TYR A 131 18.52 4.74 -5.53
C TYR A 131 19.07 6.15 -5.32
N ASN A 132 20.18 6.26 -4.57
CA ASN A 132 20.85 7.52 -4.29
C ASN A 132 21.86 7.82 -5.39
N LEU A 133 21.69 8.92 -6.10
CA LEU A 133 22.54 9.29 -7.26
C LEU A 133 23.95 9.75 -6.88
N ARG A 134 24.17 10.12 -5.62
CA ARG A 134 25.47 10.58 -5.12
C ARG A 134 26.33 9.46 -4.51
N ASN A 135 25.69 8.42 -3.98
CA ASN A 135 26.40 7.35 -3.29
C ASN A 135 27.07 6.39 -4.30
N GLY A 136 28.40 6.44 -4.40
CA GLY A 136 29.15 5.62 -5.36
C GLY A 136 29.41 4.16 -4.91
N ASN A 137 29.27 3.85 -3.61
CA ASN A 137 29.63 2.53 -3.08
C ASN A 137 28.41 1.59 -2.91
N ASN A 138 27.34 2.07 -2.30
CA ASN A 138 26.08 1.34 -2.14
C ASN A 138 24.91 2.27 -2.52
N PRO A 139 24.67 2.50 -3.82
CA PRO A 139 23.70 3.50 -4.25
C PRO A 139 22.26 3.04 -4.11
N ALA A 140 22.01 1.74 -3.92
CA ALA A 140 20.68 1.17 -3.99
C ALA A 140 20.29 0.42 -2.71
N GLN A 141 19.04 0.58 -2.29
CA GLN A 141 18.37 -0.20 -1.26
C GLN A 141 17.11 -0.84 -1.82
N GLY A 142 17.04 -2.17 -1.78
CA GLY A 142 15.84 -2.94 -2.12
C GLY A 142 15.00 -3.21 -0.87
N ARG A 143 13.70 -3.20 -1.03
CA ARG A 143 12.74 -3.45 0.05
C ARG A 143 11.75 -4.54 -0.34
N VAL A 144 11.57 -5.49 0.54
CA VAL A 144 10.58 -6.57 0.40
C VAL A 144 9.96 -6.79 1.76
N GLY A 145 8.65 -6.87 1.82
CA GLY A 145 7.95 -7.15 3.07
C GLY A 145 6.58 -7.76 2.86
N MET A 146 6.09 -8.42 3.88
CA MET A 146 4.74 -8.95 3.96
C MET A 146 4.19 -8.68 5.36
N GLN A 147 2.93 -8.23 5.45
CA GLN A 147 2.33 -7.85 6.73
C GLN A 147 0.83 -8.09 6.76
N LEU A 148 0.35 -8.40 7.95
CA LEU A 148 -1.06 -8.48 8.28
C LEU A 148 -1.54 -7.10 8.73
N LEU A 149 -2.58 -6.58 8.08
CA LEU A 149 -3.18 -5.29 8.37
C LEU A 149 -4.51 -5.46 9.12
N ALA A 150 -4.74 -4.66 10.16
CA ALA A 150 -6.09 -4.33 10.58
C ALA A 150 -6.63 -3.25 9.65
N SER A 151 -7.82 -3.43 9.11
CA SER A 151 -8.44 -2.51 8.14
C SER A 151 -9.83 -2.09 8.60
N GLY A 152 -10.09 -0.78 8.54
CA GLY A 152 -11.37 -0.18 8.86
C GLY A 152 -11.89 0.71 7.74
N ILE A 153 -13.19 0.63 7.45
CA ILE A 153 -13.84 1.43 6.39
C ILE A 153 -15.06 2.11 6.98
N ALA A 154 -15.21 3.41 6.68
CA ALA A 154 -16.42 4.17 6.90
C ALA A 154 -16.88 4.79 5.57
N GLU A 155 -18.12 4.50 5.18
CA GLU A 155 -18.72 5.07 3.98
C GLU A 155 -20.03 5.73 4.32
N TYR A 156 -20.17 7.01 3.97
CA TYR A 156 -21.34 7.80 4.26
C TYR A 156 -21.96 8.36 2.99
N ALA A 157 -23.22 8.00 2.74
CA ALA A 157 -24.01 8.51 1.63
C ALA A 157 -24.81 9.74 2.08
N PHE A 158 -24.73 10.82 1.30
CA PHE A 158 -25.42 12.07 1.57
C PHE A 158 -25.87 12.76 0.29
N ARG A 159 -26.67 13.79 0.44
CA ARG A 159 -27.22 14.52 -0.70
C ARG A 159 -26.91 16.00 -0.60
N ILE A 160 -26.41 16.56 -1.70
CA ILE A 160 -26.25 18.01 -1.87
C ILE A 160 -27.11 18.46 -3.06
N GLY A 161 -28.15 19.25 -2.77
CA GLY A 161 -29.12 19.65 -3.79
C GLY A 161 -29.84 18.44 -4.40
N ARG A 162 -29.62 18.22 -5.70
CA ARG A 162 -30.21 17.09 -6.45
C ARG A 162 -29.22 15.92 -6.66
N ARG A 163 -27.99 16.01 -6.17
CA ARG A 163 -26.96 15.00 -6.39
C ARG A 163 -26.77 14.15 -5.14
N ASN A 164 -26.77 12.84 -5.31
CA ASN A 164 -26.35 11.90 -4.27
C ASN A 164 -24.81 11.75 -4.34
N LEU A 165 -24.15 11.90 -3.21
CA LEU A 165 -22.71 11.77 -3.06
C LEU A 165 -22.43 10.71 -2.01
N SER A 166 -21.20 10.17 -2.01
CA SER A 166 -20.70 9.39 -0.89
C SER A 166 -19.26 9.77 -0.55
N SER A 167 -18.94 9.73 0.72
CA SER A 167 -17.56 9.79 1.20
C SER A 167 -17.15 8.41 1.69
N ARG A 168 -15.89 8.02 1.42
CA ARG A 168 -15.32 6.77 1.90
C ARG A 168 -13.96 7.07 2.54
N LEU A 169 -13.81 6.63 3.78
CA LEU A 169 -12.55 6.62 4.50
C LEU A 169 -12.14 5.18 4.74
N GLN A 170 -10.93 4.82 4.39
CA GLN A 170 -10.29 3.57 4.76
C GLN A 170 -9.02 3.86 5.53
N MET A 171 -8.78 3.09 6.57
CA MET A 171 -7.57 3.16 7.39
C MET A 171 -7.04 1.75 7.60
N ASP A 172 -5.76 1.54 7.27
CA ASP A 172 -5.09 0.26 7.37
C ASP A 172 -3.85 0.40 8.26
N PHE A 173 -3.72 -0.50 9.26
CA PHE A 173 -2.65 -0.48 10.24
C PHE A 173 -1.97 -1.85 10.30
N PRO A 174 -0.66 -1.94 10.04
CA PRO A 174 0.09 -3.18 10.22
C PRO A 174 0.08 -3.65 11.68
N LEU A 175 -0.26 -4.92 11.88
CA LEU A 175 -0.25 -5.58 13.20
C LEU A 175 1.00 -6.42 13.40
N ALA A 176 1.38 -7.18 12.37
CA ALA A 176 2.53 -8.06 12.39
C ALA A 176 2.99 -8.33 10.96
N GLY A 177 4.28 -8.58 10.79
CA GLY A 177 4.83 -8.87 9.47
C GLY A 177 6.28 -9.31 9.51
N ALA A 178 6.86 -9.40 8.33
CA ALA A 178 8.28 -9.63 8.14
C ALA A 178 8.76 -8.76 6.97
N MET A 179 9.98 -8.25 7.09
CA MET A 179 10.62 -7.46 6.05
C MET A 179 12.08 -7.88 5.88
N PHE A 180 12.58 -7.72 4.66
CA PHE A 180 14.01 -7.79 4.39
C PHE A 180 14.66 -6.47 4.81
N SER A 181 15.77 -6.57 5.54
CA SER A 181 16.66 -5.46 5.90
C SER A 181 18.09 -5.95 5.97
N PRO A 182 19.07 -5.28 5.33
CA PRO A 182 20.47 -5.51 5.63
C PRO A 182 20.74 -5.18 7.10
N ASN A 183 21.86 -5.67 7.62
CA ASN A 183 22.39 -5.17 8.88
C ASN A 183 23.13 -3.85 8.66
N TYR A 184 23.28 -3.06 9.72
CA TYR A 184 24.08 -1.83 9.64
C TYR A 184 25.51 -2.14 9.16
N GLY A 185 25.93 -1.46 8.08
CA GLY A 185 27.24 -1.65 7.44
C GLY A 185 27.37 -2.90 6.55
N GLN A 186 26.35 -3.74 6.44
CA GLN A 186 26.36 -4.93 5.58
C GLN A 186 26.06 -4.55 4.12
N SER A 187 26.88 -5.00 3.20
CA SER A 187 26.68 -4.79 1.76
C SER A 187 25.81 -5.87 1.11
N TYR A 188 25.18 -5.54 0.00
CA TYR A 188 24.45 -6.53 -0.83
C TYR A 188 25.38 -7.63 -1.38
N TYR A 189 26.66 -7.31 -1.62
CA TYR A 189 27.65 -8.31 -2.01
C TYR A 189 27.85 -9.37 -0.93
N GLU A 190 27.97 -8.96 0.35
CA GLU A 190 28.09 -9.89 1.47
C GLU A 190 26.84 -10.77 1.60
N ILE A 191 25.65 -10.22 1.41
CA ILE A 191 24.40 -10.97 1.50
C ILE A 191 24.29 -11.96 0.34
N PHE A 192 24.35 -11.49 -0.91
CA PHE A 192 23.95 -12.29 -2.07
C PHE A 192 25.10 -13.05 -2.72
N SER A 193 26.36 -12.60 -2.58
CA SER A 193 27.52 -13.26 -3.15
C SER A 193 28.29 -14.10 -2.16
N LEU A 194 28.42 -13.65 -0.90
CA LEU A 194 29.10 -14.41 0.15
C LEU A 194 28.15 -15.26 1.00
N GLY A 195 26.85 -15.07 0.88
CA GLY A 195 25.86 -15.88 1.59
C GLY A 195 25.70 -15.54 3.07
N HIS A 196 26.02 -14.33 3.48
CA HIS A 196 25.86 -13.86 4.86
C HIS A 196 24.42 -13.38 5.09
N TYR A 197 23.50 -14.32 5.38
CA TYR A 197 22.06 -14.04 5.50
C TYR A 197 21.58 -13.77 6.93
N ASP A 198 22.50 -13.66 7.92
CA ASP A 198 22.13 -13.53 9.32
C ASP A 198 21.25 -12.29 9.57
N HIS A 199 20.07 -12.53 10.16
CA HIS A 199 19.12 -11.50 10.60
C HIS A 199 18.60 -10.57 9.50
N ASN A 200 18.73 -10.92 8.21
CA ASN A 200 18.20 -10.11 7.13
C ASN A 200 16.66 -10.18 6.96
N ILE A 201 16.01 -11.16 7.59
CA ILE A 201 14.56 -11.22 7.70
C ILE A 201 14.17 -10.76 9.11
N CYS A 202 13.57 -9.59 9.19
CA CYS A 202 13.18 -8.95 10.45
C CYS A 202 11.68 -9.07 10.66
N LEU A 203 11.26 -9.53 11.85
CA LEU A 203 9.86 -9.48 12.24
C LEU A 203 9.46 -8.03 12.56
N THR A 204 8.30 -7.63 12.06
CA THR A 204 7.76 -6.27 12.25
C THR A 204 6.46 -6.29 13.04
N HIS A 205 6.28 -5.26 13.85
CA HIS A 205 5.09 -5.03 14.68
C HIS A 205 4.96 -3.51 14.94
N PRO A 206 3.84 -3.00 15.49
CA PRO A 206 3.62 -1.56 15.65
C PRO A 206 4.67 -0.79 16.46
N LEU A 207 5.49 -1.46 17.28
CA LEU A 207 6.52 -0.80 18.09
C LEU A 207 7.86 -0.63 17.35
N ASN A 208 8.19 -1.48 16.37
CA ASN A 208 9.42 -1.36 15.59
C ASN A 208 9.18 -0.92 14.12
N ALA A 209 7.92 -0.97 13.66
CA ALA A 209 7.53 -0.55 12.33
C ALA A 209 6.16 0.16 12.34
N PRO A 210 6.00 1.28 13.11
CA PRO A 210 4.73 1.99 13.20
C PRO A 210 4.36 2.59 11.84
N SER A 211 3.31 2.09 11.23
CA SER A 211 2.89 2.47 9.87
C SER A 211 1.37 2.62 9.80
N ALA A 212 0.89 3.41 8.87
CA ALA A 212 -0.53 3.61 8.62
C ALA A 212 -0.76 3.99 7.15
N HIS A 213 -1.82 3.47 6.57
CA HIS A 213 -2.33 3.92 5.28
C HIS A 213 -3.73 4.51 5.46
N VAL A 214 -3.98 5.67 4.88
CA VAL A 214 -5.26 6.39 4.98
C VAL A 214 -5.70 6.79 3.58
N LEU A 215 -6.83 6.26 3.13
CA LEU A 215 -7.45 6.63 1.85
C LEU A 215 -8.82 7.24 2.10
N PHE A 216 -8.94 8.54 1.87
CA PHE A 216 -10.22 9.26 1.88
C PHE A 216 -10.63 9.63 0.47
N THR A 217 -11.87 9.32 0.08
CA THR A 217 -12.42 9.70 -1.22
C THR A 217 -13.83 10.24 -1.12
N LEU A 218 -14.08 11.30 -1.86
CA LEU A 218 -15.42 11.82 -2.17
C LEU A 218 -15.82 11.32 -3.56
N GLN A 219 -16.99 10.71 -3.65
CA GLN A 219 -17.50 10.08 -4.86
C GLN A 219 -18.72 10.85 -5.37
N VAL A 220 -18.66 11.25 -6.63
CA VAL A 220 -19.70 12.03 -7.31
C VAL A 220 -20.20 11.24 -8.53
N PRO A 221 -21.44 10.74 -8.53
CA PRO A 221 -22.00 10.04 -9.69
C PRO A 221 -22.02 10.93 -10.94
N MET A 222 -21.41 10.43 -12.01
CA MET A 222 -21.42 11.07 -13.35
C MET A 222 -22.08 10.11 -14.35
N GLY A 223 -23.40 10.22 -14.48
CA GLY A 223 -24.18 9.34 -15.33
C GLY A 223 -24.56 8.01 -14.67
N ARG A 224 -24.89 6.99 -15.50
CA ARG A 224 -25.46 5.73 -15.00
C ARG A 224 -24.43 4.68 -14.53
N ARG A 225 -23.19 4.74 -15.00
CA ARG A 225 -22.20 3.67 -14.80
C ARG A 225 -20.85 4.14 -14.26
N THR A 226 -20.61 5.45 -14.22
CA THR A 226 -19.31 6.01 -13.81
C THR A 226 -19.53 6.94 -12.63
N VAL A 227 -18.69 6.79 -11.62
CA VAL A 227 -18.61 7.66 -10.45
C VAL A 227 -17.23 8.31 -10.47
N PHE A 228 -17.17 9.63 -10.49
CA PHE A 228 -15.93 10.38 -10.32
C PHE A 228 -15.51 10.33 -8.86
N SER A 229 -14.22 10.24 -8.61
CA SER A 229 -13.64 10.14 -7.28
C SER A 229 -12.51 11.13 -7.11
N VAL A 230 -12.51 11.86 -6.00
CA VAL A 230 -11.45 12.79 -5.62
C VAL A 230 -11.15 12.62 -4.14
N GLY A 231 -9.90 12.77 -3.72
CA GLY A 231 -9.59 12.55 -2.32
C GLY A 231 -8.13 12.74 -1.94
N TYR A 232 -7.80 12.12 -0.82
CA TYR A 232 -6.49 12.12 -0.20
C TYR A 232 -6.03 10.69 0.05
N ASP A 233 -4.75 10.46 -0.20
CA ASP A 233 -4.06 9.21 0.04
C ASP A 233 -2.79 9.50 0.84
N GLY A 234 -2.74 9.00 2.07
CA GLY A 234 -1.63 9.12 3.00
C GLY A 234 -1.01 7.77 3.27
N ASP A 235 0.26 7.58 2.91
CA ASP A 235 1.01 6.35 3.13
C ASP A 235 2.22 6.64 4.03
N ILE A 236 2.11 6.27 5.29
CA ILE A 236 3.11 6.47 6.33
C ILE A 236 3.73 5.12 6.65
N ARG A 237 4.97 4.91 6.24
CA ARG A 237 5.73 3.67 6.49
C ARG A 237 6.98 3.99 7.28
N GLN A 238 7.20 3.28 8.38
CA GLN A 238 8.36 3.47 9.23
C GLN A 238 8.89 2.12 9.70
N SER A 239 10.20 2.05 9.96
CA SER A 239 10.83 0.90 10.61
C SER A 239 12.12 1.29 11.33
N HIS A 240 12.41 0.57 12.41
CA HIS A 240 13.68 0.61 13.10
C HIS A 240 14.10 -0.83 13.41
N VAL A 241 14.81 -1.43 12.47
CA VAL A 241 15.29 -2.84 12.54
C VAL A 241 16.75 -2.89 12.11
N ASN A 242 17.51 -3.86 12.63
CA ASN A 242 18.94 -4.04 12.32
C ASN A 242 19.78 -2.77 12.49
N HIS A 243 19.43 -1.93 13.49
CA HIS A 243 20.05 -0.61 13.75
C HIS A 243 19.90 0.38 12.59
N LEU A 244 19.01 0.13 11.63
CA LEU A 244 18.67 1.01 10.54
C LEU A 244 17.32 1.67 10.81
N LYS A 245 17.29 3.00 10.68
CA LYS A 245 16.06 3.79 10.72
C LYS A 245 15.60 4.06 9.29
N ARG A 246 14.33 3.87 9.07
CA ARG A 246 13.69 4.19 7.80
C ARG A 246 12.34 4.82 8.05
N HIS A 247 12.03 5.85 7.26
CA HIS A 247 10.66 6.29 7.07
C HIS A 247 10.39 6.66 5.60
N HIS A 248 9.13 6.57 5.22
CA HIS A 248 8.59 7.03 3.94
C HIS A 248 7.20 7.58 4.23
N TRP A 249 7.07 8.90 4.22
CA TRP A 249 5.84 9.62 4.50
C TRP A 249 5.37 10.29 3.22
N SER A 250 4.31 9.79 2.65
CA SER A 250 3.78 10.27 1.38
C SER A 250 2.36 10.80 1.55
N HIS A 251 2.15 12.02 1.09
CA HIS A 251 0.86 12.71 1.13
C HIS A 251 0.46 13.07 -0.30
N ARG A 252 -0.68 12.54 -0.76
CA ARG A 252 -1.08 12.64 -2.16
C ARG A 252 -2.53 13.11 -2.28
N PHE A 253 -2.78 14.05 -3.17
CA PHE A 253 -4.10 14.32 -3.70
C PHE A 253 -4.37 13.29 -4.79
N VAL A 254 -5.56 12.66 -4.78
CA VAL A 254 -5.94 11.62 -5.73
C VAL A 254 -7.21 11.98 -6.47
N ILE A 255 -7.22 11.65 -7.74
CA ILE A 255 -8.39 11.79 -8.61
C ILE A 255 -8.59 10.53 -9.44
N GLY A 256 -9.83 10.18 -9.76
CA GLY A 256 -10.09 8.99 -10.56
C GLY A 256 -11.56 8.66 -10.71
N TYR A 257 -11.85 7.39 -10.89
CA TYR A 257 -13.21 6.93 -11.15
C TYR A 257 -13.48 5.55 -10.57
N VAL A 258 -14.75 5.28 -10.34
CA VAL A 258 -15.27 3.98 -9.92
C VAL A 258 -16.16 3.42 -11.02
N ARG A 259 -15.99 2.14 -11.34
CA ARG A 259 -16.85 1.35 -12.22
C ARG A 259 -17.34 0.09 -11.53
N ARG A 260 -18.59 -0.28 -11.77
CA ARG A 260 -19.18 -1.54 -11.33
C ARG A 260 -19.28 -2.49 -12.51
N ILE A 261 -18.63 -3.64 -12.40
CA ILE A 261 -18.58 -4.66 -13.45
C ILE A 261 -19.29 -5.90 -12.91
N SER A 262 -20.35 -6.32 -13.60
CA SER A 262 -21.02 -7.61 -13.37
C SER A 262 -20.40 -8.64 -14.32
N ILE A 263 -19.81 -9.69 -13.78
CA ILE A 263 -19.39 -10.85 -14.56
C ILE A 263 -20.55 -11.82 -14.51
N HIS A 264 -21.20 -12.02 -15.66
CA HIS A 264 -22.27 -13.00 -15.85
C HIS A 264 -21.70 -14.38 -16.09
#